data_508b3f86a865b3a504b5c1ed13c75fcc
#
_entry.id   508b3f86a865b3a504b5c1ed13c75fcc
#
_cell.length_a   1.000
_cell.length_b   1.000
_cell.length_c   1.000
_cell.angle_alpha   90.00
_cell.angle_beta   90.00
_cell.angle_gamma   90.00
#
_symmetry.space_group_name_H-M   'P 1'
#
loop_
_entity.id
_entity.type
_entity.pdbx_description
1 polymer ?
#
loop_
_entity_poly.entity_id
_entity_poly.type
_entity_poly.pdbx_seq_one_letter_code
_entity_poly.pdbx_strand_id
1 'polypeptide(L)'
;MEDKIKEMLLYKRIVEWNEKTITLEDGTTLQVECIDWDWCAGGIGSWSNVKLDAVITDIKLEDVKKNSGFDYGESYTTAKIMIYHNQNIIAQNEMYTDNGNGGYYYSVTGLVVTLPDESKLGGFAITA
;
A
#
# COMPACT_ATOMS: atom_id res chain seq x y z
N MET A 1 -0.63 10.29 -10.03
CA MET A 1 0.50 9.63 -9.36
C MET A 1 0.45 8.13 -9.51
N GLU A 2 -0.75 7.53 -9.41
CA GLU A 2 -0.89 6.07 -9.57
C GLU A 2 -0.48 5.59 -10.95
N ASP A 3 -0.83 6.30 -12.00
CA ASP A 3 -0.42 5.95 -13.37
C ASP A 3 1.09 5.93 -13.52
N LYS A 4 1.78 6.87 -12.88
CA LYS A 4 3.24 6.92 -12.92
C LYS A 4 3.86 5.73 -12.19
N ILE A 5 3.30 5.36 -11.04
CA ILE A 5 3.74 4.18 -10.30
C ILE A 5 3.55 2.92 -11.15
N LYS A 6 2.38 2.76 -11.78
CA LYS A 6 2.12 1.63 -12.67
C LYS A 6 3.16 1.53 -13.77
N GLU A 7 3.43 2.64 -14.48
CA GLU A 7 4.42 2.68 -15.55
C GLU A 7 5.80 2.24 -15.07
N MET A 8 6.19 2.66 -13.87
CA MET A 8 7.51 2.34 -13.32
C MET A 8 7.64 0.87 -12.91
N LEU A 9 6.54 0.22 -12.55
CA LEU A 9 6.56 -1.15 -12.06
C LEU A 9 6.21 -2.20 -13.12
N LEU A 10 5.62 -1.77 -14.25
CA LEU A 10 5.22 -2.69 -15.31
C LEU A 10 6.40 -3.51 -15.82
N TYR A 11 6.14 -4.81 -15.98
CA TYR A 11 7.07 -5.80 -16.52
C TYR A 11 8.30 -6.07 -15.65
N LYS A 12 8.34 -5.55 -14.43
CA LYS A 12 9.38 -5.88 -13.47
C LYS A 12 9.01 -7.15 -12.71
N ARG A 13 10.02 -7.90 -12.33
CA ARG A 13 9.88 -9.21 -11.68
C ARG A 13 10.10 -9.11 -10.18
N ILE A 14 9.25 -9.79 -9.40
CA ILE A 14 9.42 -9.90 -7.95
C ILE A 14 10.49 -10.96 -7.66
N VAL A 15 11.53 -10.57 -6.93
CA VAL A 15 12.65 -11.49 -6.63
C VAL A 15 12.78 -11.82 -5.15
N GLU A 16 12.21 -10.99 -4.27
CA GLU A 16 12.31 -11.20 -2.81
C GLU A 16 11.14 -10.51 -2.13
N TRP A 17 10.72 -11.03 -0.96
CA TRP A 17 9.69 -10.37 -0.19
C TRP A 17 9.69 -10.79 1.28
N ASN A 18 9.14 -9.92 2.11
CA ASN A 18 8.68 -10.22 3.46
C ASN A 18 7.38 -9.46 3.70
N GLU A 19 6.83 -9.53 4.90
CA GLU A 19 5.55 -8.87 5.20
C GLU A 19 5.59 -7.36 4.99
N LYS A 20 6.76 -6.74 5.13
CA LYS A 20 6.93 -5.29 4.97
C LYS A 20 7.26 -4.88 3.55
N THR A 21 8.09 -5.63 2.85
CA THR A 21 8.76 -5.17 1.63
C THR A 21 8.72 -6.22 0.54
N ILE A 22 8.37 -5.78 -0.67
CA ILE A 22 8.60 -6.55 -1.89
C ILE A 22 9.79 -5.90 -2.60
N THR A 23 10.73 -6.71 -3.06
CA THR A 23 11.91 -6.27 -3.83
C THR A 23 11.81 -6.79 -5.25
N LEU A 24 12.03 -5.88 -6.22
CA LEU A 24 12.02 -6.19 -7.64
C LEU A 24 13.44 -6.41 -8.15
N GLU A 25 13.56 -6.99 -9.34
CA GLU A 25 14.85 -7.40 -9.93
C GLU A 25 15.85 -6.26 -10.12
N ASP A 26 15.39 -5.04 -10.28
CA ASP A 26 16.25 -3.86 -10.45
C ASP A 26 16.61 -3.16 -9.12
N GLY A 27 16.16 -3.72 -7.99
CA GLY A 27 16.39 -3.12 -6.67
C GLY A 27 15.28 -2.20 -6.19
N THR A 28 14.24 -1.95 -7.00
CA THR A 28 13.07 -1.19 -6.56
C THR A 28 12.35 -1.94 -5.43
N THR A 29 11.91 -1.21 -4.41
CA THR A 29 11.16 -1.81 -3.29
C THR A 29 9.77 -1.21 -3.18
N LEU A 30 8.84 -2.03 -2.72
CA LEU A 30 7.45 -1.66 -2.49
C LEU A 30 7.11 -1.88 -1.03
N GLN A 31 6.64 -0.83 -0.35
CA GLN A 31 6.17 -0.91 1.03
C GLN A 31 4.87 -0.14 1.17
N VAL A 32 4.01 -0.57 2.08
CA VAL A 32 2.86 0.23 2.50
C VAL A 32 3.23 0.91 3.80
N GLU A 33 3.12 2.23 3.81
CA GLU A 33 3.52 3.07 4.93
C GLU A 33 2.45 4.10 5.25
N CYS A 34 2.39 4.51 6.52
CA CYS A 34 1.66 5.70 6.90
C CYS A 34 2.46 6.90 6.39
N ILE A 35 1.96 7.54 5.34
CA ILE A 35 2.68 8.60 4.61
C ILE A 35 2.56 9.92 5.36
N ASP A 36 1.39 10.17 5.96
CA ASP A 36 1.11 11.40 6.68
C ASP A 36 0.14 11.09 7.82
N TRP A 37 0.34 11.71 8.96
CA TRP A 37 -0.51 11.48 10.12
C TRP A 37 -0.42 12.63 11.10
N ASP A 38 -1.46 12.77 11.92
CA ASP A 38 -1.51 13.71 13.01
C ASP A 38 -1.56 12.94 14.34
N TRP A 39 -0.75 13.35 15.30
CA TRP A 39 -0.65 12.84 16.67
C TRP A 39 -0.69 11.32 16.78
N CYS A 40 -1.82 10.76 17.27
CA CYS A 40 -1.96 9.31 17.49
C CYS A 40 -2.66 8.56 16.35
N ALA A 41 -3.00 9.25 15.26
CA ALA A 41 -3.51 8.59 14.07
C ALA A 41 -2.37 7.83 13.38
N GLY A 42 -2.70 6.82 12.62
CA GLY A 42 -1.69 6.03 11.94
C GLY A 42 -2.28 4.95 11.06
N GLY A 43 -1.39 4.22 10.42
CA GLY A 43 -1.80 3.14 9.54
C GLY A 43 -0.65 2.17 9.26
N ILE A 44 -1.00 1.04 8.70
CA ILE A 44 -0.06 -0.04 8.42
C ILE A 44 -0.58 -0.86 7.25
N GLY A 45 0.31 -1.59 6.61
CA GLY A 45 -0.03 -2.60 5.62
C GLY A 45 0.90 -3.79 5.72
N SER A 46 0.45 -4.91 5.19
CA SER A 46 1.21 -6.16 5.22
C SER A 46 1.03 -6.92 3.92
N TRP A 47 2.14 -7.33 3.32
CA TRP A 47 2.16 -8.15 2.11
C TRP A 47 1.86 -9.62 2.43
N SER A 48 1.12 -10.27 1.55
CA SER A 48 0.84 -11.70 1.64
C SER A 48 0.61 -12.27 0.25
N ASN A 49 0.65 -13.61 0.16
CA ASN A 49 0.41 -14.35 -1.08
C ASN A 49 1.30 -13.87 -2.24
N VAL A 50 2.55 -13.56 -1.94
CA VAL A 50 3.49 -13.05 -2.92
C VAL A 50 4.11 -14.21 -3.69
N LYS A 51 4.11 -14.10 -5.02
CA LYS A 51 4.70 -15.11 -5.91
C LYS A 51 6.03 -14.61 -6.44
N LEU A 52 7.09 -15.32 -6.11
CA LEU A 52 8.43 -15.02 -6.60
C LEU A 52 8.53 -15.30 -8.10
N ASP A 53 9.39 -14.56 -8.77
CA ASP A 53 9.65 -14.64 -10.21
C ASP A 53 8.46 -14.24 -11.08
N ALA A 54 7.41 -13.70 -10.49
CA ALA A 54 6.26 -13.20 -11.23
C ALA A 54 6.50 -11.77 -11.71
N VAL A 55 6.00 -11.48 -12.90
CA VAL A 55 6.13 -10.17 -13.56
C VAL A 55 4.87 -9.35 -13.35
N ILE A 56 5.02 -8.09 -12.97
CA ILE A 56 3.91 -7.18 -12.72
C ILE A 56 3.33 -6.69 -14.03
N THR A 57 2.02 -6.83 -14.22
CA THR A 57 1.31 -6.25 -15.35
C THR A 57 0.23 -5.23 -14.95
N ASP A 58 -0.22 -5.25 -13.70
CA ASP A 58 -1.19 -4.26 -13.21
C ASP A 58 -1.16 -4.17 -11.69
N ILE A 59 -1.62 -3.04 -11.16
CA ILE A 59 -1.78 -2.78 -9.72
C ILE A 59 -3.11 -2.07 -9.53
N LYS A 60 -3.88 -2.51 -8.53
CA LYS A 60 -5.18 -1.91 -8.20
C LYS A 60 -5.35 -1.72 -6.71
N LEU A 61 -6.04 -0.65 -6.35
CA LEU A 61 -6.57 -0.46 -4.99
C LEU A 61 -7.99 -0.99 -4.97
N GLU A 62 -8.27 -1.96 -4.11
CA GLU A 62 -9.57 -2.65 -4.06
C GLU A 62 -10.11 -2.73 -2.63
N ASP A 63 -11.40 -3.04 -2.51
CA ASP A 63 -12.10 -3.29 -1.24
C ASP A 63 -11.93 -2.16 -0.21
N VAL A 64 -12.02 -0.91 -0.65
CA VAL A 64 -11.94 0.24 0.26
C VAL A 64 -13.21 0.27 1.11
N LYS A 65 -13.03 0.15 2.43
CA LYS A 65 -14.14 0.16 3.40
C LYS A 65 -13.85 1.16 4.51
N LYS A 66 -14.80 2.07 4.71
CA LYS A 66 -14.73 3.05 5.80
C LYS A 66 -15.65 2.60 6.93
N ASN A 67 -15.11 2.57 8.14
CA ASN A 67 -15.83 2.18 9.35
C ASN A 67 -15.89 3.37 10.29
N SER A 68 -17.10 3.78 10.68
CA SER A 68 -17.34 4.93 11.53
C SER A 68 -18.51 4.64 12.46
N GLY A 69 -18.95 5.65 13.23
CA GLY A 69 -20.07 5.50 14.14
C GLY A 69 -19.68 5.09 15.56
N PHE A 70 -18.40 5.22 15.89
CA PHE A 70 -17.90 4.99 17.24
C PHE A 70 -18.18 6.21 18.13
N ASP A 71 -18.15 6.01 19.45
CA ASP A 71 -18.65 6.97 20.45
C ASP A 71 -18.00 8.35 20.38
N TYR A 72 -16.73 8.44 20.01
CA TYR A 72 -15.98 9.69 19.98
C TYR A 72 -15.64 10.17 18.57
N GLY A 73 -16.34 9.68 17.56
CA GLY A 73 -16.08 10.05 16.18
C GLY A 73 -14.91 9.31 15.55
N GLU A 74 -14.42 8.29 16.21
CA GLU A 74 -13.33 7.45 15.71
C GLU A 74 -13.75 6.75 14.42
N SER A 75 -12.83 6.66 13.49
CA SER A 75 -13.05 5.94 12.25
C SER A 75 -11.77 5.26 11.77
N TYR A 76 -11.93 4.24 10.97
CA TYR A 76 -10.80 3.63 10.29
C TYR A 76 -11.22 3.19 8.89
N THR A 77 -10.24 3.11 8.00
CA THR A 77 -10.42 2.67 6.63
C THR A 77 -9.53 1.48 6.37
N THR A 78 -10.06 0.47 5.72
CA THR A 78 -9.30 -0.68 5.25
C THR A 78 -9.38 -0.77 3.73
N ALA A 79 -8.36 -1.35 3.12
CA ALA A 79 -8.32 -1.58 1.69
C ALA A 79 -7.28 -2.64 1.36
N LYS A 80 -7.24 -3.03 0.09
CA LYS A 80 -6.22 -3.95 -0.40
C LYS A 80 -5.55 -3.37 -1.63
N ILE A 81 -4.22 -3.47 -1.68
CA ILE A 81 -3.48 -3.27 -2.93
C ILE A 81 -3.26 -4.65 -3.52
N MET A 82 -3.71 -4.83 -4.77
CA MET A 82 -3.60 -6.08 -5.50
C MET A 82 -2.66 -5.89 -6.67
N ILE A 83 -1.65 -6.75 -6.75
CA ILE A 83 -0.70 -6.77 -7.86
C ILE A 83 -0.99 -7.98 -8.72
N TYR A 84 -1.02 -7.77 -10.03
CA TYR A 84 -1.44 -8.78 -10.99
C TYR A 84 -0.36 -9.10 -12.02
N HIS A 85 -0.32 -10.36 -12.43
CA HIS A 85 0.25 -10.78 -13.70
C HIS A 85 -0.90 -11.25 -14.57
N ASN A 86 -1.23 -10.46 -15.59
CA ASN A 86 -2.45 -10.64 -16.39
C ASN A 86 -3.68 -10.64 -15.47
N GLN A 87 -4.40 -11.75 -15.34
CA GLN A 87 -5.56 -11.85 -14.46
C GLN A 87 -5.26 -12.55 -13.14
N ASN A 88 -4.01 -12.95 -12.92
CA ASN A 88 -3.62 -13.67 -11.71
C ASN A 88 -3.05 -12.72 -10.66
N ILE A 89 -3.53 -12.85 -9.43
CA ILE A 89 -2.99 -12.10 -8.30
C ILE A 89 -1.62 -12.68 -7.94
N ILE A 90 -0.60 -11.85 -7.92
CA ILE A 90 0.77 -12.26 -7.58
C ILE A 90 1.25 -11.66 -6.26
N ALA A 91 0.54 -10.69 -5.70
CA ALA A 91 0.79 -10.14 -4.37
C ALA A 91 -0.43 -9.36 -3.91
N GLN A 92 -0.65 -9.31 -2.60
CA GLN A 92 -1.66 -8.44 -2.02
C GLN A 92 -1.15 -7.81 -0.75
N ASN A 93 -1.60 -6.60 -0.47
CA ASN A 93 -1.32 -5.89 0.77
C ASN A 93 -2.63 -5.52 1.44
N GLU A 94 -2.79 -5.91 2.70
CA GLU A 94 -3.93 -5.50 3.51
C GLU A 94 -3.55 -4.23 4.27
N MET A 95 -4.30 -3.16 4.02
CA MET A 95 -4.02 -1.82 4.53
C MET A 95 -5.05 -1.41 5.57
N TYR A 96 -4.59 -0.66 6.55
CA TYR A 96 -5.41 -0.07 7.60
C TYR A 96 -4.92 1.34 7.90
N THR A 97 -5.84 2.26 8.11
CA THR A 97 -5.50 3.62 8.54
C THR A 97 -6.63 4.15 9.45
N ASP A 98 -6.28 4.92 10.47
CA ASP A 98 -7.26 5.43 11.44
C ASP A 98 -7.08 6.92 11.73
N ASN A 99 -8.09 7.52 12.38
CA ASN A 99 -8.07 8.94 12.77
C ASN A 99 -7.72 9.15 14.25
N GLY A 100 -7.13 8.14 14.90
CA GLY A 100 -6.62 8.23 16.25
C GLY A 100 -7.66 8.15 17.34
N ASN A 101 -7.20 8.24 18.59
CA ASN A 101 -8.06 8.25 19.75
C ASN A 101 -8.90 9.52 19.78
N GLY A 102 -10.23 9.37 19.95
CA GLY A 102 -11.16 10.48 20.00
C GLY A 102 -11.59 11.03 18.64
N GLY A 103 -11.05 10.52 17.55
CA GLY A 103 -11.48 10.87 16.21
C GLY A 103 -11.12 12.28 15.73
N TYR A 104 -10.12 12.91 16.33
CA TYR A 104 -9.70 14.27 16.01
C TYR A 104 -8.61 14.38 14.97
N TYR A 105 -7.95 13.28 14.66
CA TYR A 105 -6.72 13.30 13.88
C TYR A 105 -6.96 12.71 12.50
N TYR A 106 -5.94 12.74 11.69
CA TYR A 106 -6.02 12.14 10.35
C TYR A 106 -4.82 11.24 10.09
N SER A 107 -4.98 10.32 9.15
CA SER A 107 -3.87 9.56 8.61
C SER A 107 -4.07 9.27 7.13
N VAL A 108 -2.95 9.12 6.43
CA VAL A 108 -2.89 8.70 5.03
C VAL A 108 -1.91 7.55 4.93
N THR A 109 -2.39 6.40 4.50
CA THR A 109 -1.56 5.20 4.33
C THR A 109 -1.61 4.77 2.88
N GLY A 110 -0.47 4.50 2.30
CA GLY A 110 -0.40 4.16 0.88
C GLY A 110 0.86 3.40 0.51
N LEU A 111 0.94 3.06 -0.77
CA LEU A 111 2.10 2.39 -1.34
C LEU A 111 3.22 3.39 -1.54
N VAL A 112 4.40 3.06 -1.02
CA VAL A 112 5.63 3.82 -1.25
C VAL A 112 6.57 2.96 -2.08
N VAL A 113 6.93 3.48 -3.24
CA VAL A 113 7.87 2.85 -4.16
C VAL A 113 9.21 3.55 -4.01
N THR A 114 10.24 2.82 -3.63
CA THR A 114 11.61 3.35 -3.52
C THR A 114 12.44 2.81 -4.68
N LEU A 115 12.94 3.69 -5.50
CA LEU A 115 13.76 3.36 -6.66
C LEU A 115 15.21 3.06 -6.26
N PRO A 116 16.02 2.44 -7.14
CA PRO A 116 17.43 2.16 -6.83
C PRO A 116 18.25 3.39 -6.48
N ASP A 117 17.88 4.58 -6.96
CA ASP A 117 18.55 5.85 -6.63
C ASP A 117 18.05 6.46 -5.32
N GLU A 118 17.22 5.71 -4.55
CA GLU A 118 16.61 6.11 -3.29
C GLU A 118 15.50 7.16 -3.39
N SER A 119 15.10 7.57 -4.60
CA SER A 119 13.93 8.43 -4.77
C SER A 119 12.64 7.63 -4.47
N LYS A 120 11.64 8.31 -3.94
CA LYS A 120 10.39 7.69 -3.50
C LYS A 120 9.17 8.32 -4.17
N LEU A 121 8.20 7.47 -4.48
CA LEU A 121 6.88 7.88 -4.96
C LEU A 121 5.81 7.20 -4.13
N GLY A 122 4.78 7.95 -3.76
CA GLY A 122 3.63 7.43 -3.01
C GLY A 122 2.35 7.47 -3.83
N GLY A 123 1.48 6.48 -3.61
CA GLY A 123 0.19 6.42 -4.27
C GLY A 123 -0.66 5.28 -3.72
N PHE A 124 -1.79 5.02 -4.38
CA PHE A 124 -2.74 3.98 -3.92
C PHE A 124 -3.07 4.15 -2.44
N ALA A 125 -3.35 5.39 -2.03
CA ALA A 125 -3.50 5.75 -0.63
C ALA A 125 -4.95 5.72 -0.17
N ILE A 126 -5.13 5.42 1.11
CA ILE A 126 -6.39 5.53 1.82
C ILE A 126 -6.24 6.50 2.98
N THR A 127 -7.35 7.11 3.38
CA THR A 127 -7.37 8.11 4.44
C THR A 127 -8.39 7.75 5.51
N ALA A 128 -8.17 8.29 6.68
CA ALA A 128 -9.14 8.21 7.77
C ALA A 128 -9.19 9.54 8.52
#